data_6045e6be7e91b9f175a375eb0da56116
#
_entry.id   6045e6be7e91b9f175a375eb0da56116
#
_cell.length_a   1.000
_cell.length_b   1.000
_cell.length_c   1.000
_cell.angle_alpha   90.00
_cell.angle_beta   90.00
_cell.angle_gamma   90.00
#
_symmetry.space_group_name_H-M   'P 1'
#
loop_
_entity.id
_entity.type
_entity.pdbx_description
1 polymer ?
#
loop_
_entity_poly.entity_id
_entity_poly.type
_entity_poly.pdbx_seq_one_letter_code
_entity_poly.pdbx_strand_id
1 'polypeptide(L)'
;MRAVVVHGPGDVRVDLLPDPVPGDGEVVIAMEWGGICGSDVSYWRHGGSGTAVLKHPLVLGHEVAGRVASVGRGVTGVEVGQPVTVHPAELVSPEALPERLAGRTNLHPRVRYFGSAALHPHTDGGFSEFRAVRADQLRPLPDGVSTRRGALAEPLAVALHAVNRAGALAGRTVLVNGAGPIGALVVAAAKHRGAGTVIAADLAGPALRIAERLGADEVRNLAIGDSLPADVELVFEASGAPGALGPVLHATARGGTLVQVGNLPGEPAPAALGDLVTREITWIGSYRFVDEITDALGDLAAGLDVDPLITHTFDLDDAAAALAVAADRKSNSGKVLLRLGGEVNE
;
A
#
# COMPACT_ATOMS: atom_id res chain seq x y z
N MET A 1 -11.82 -18.72 14.83
CA MET A 1 -10.99 -18.41 13.66
C MET A 1 -9.55 -18.14 14.08
N ARG A 2 -8.58 -18.47 13.23
CA ARG A 2 -7.17 -18.09 13.41
C ARG A 2 -6.95 -16.64 12.94
N ALA A 3 -6.06 -15.91 13.61
CA ALA A 3 -5.68 -14.55 13.24
C ALA A 3 -4.22 -14.25 13.62
N VAL A 4 -3.54 -13.43 12.82
CA VAL A 4 -2.18 -12.96 13.08
C VAL A 4 -2.24 -11.74 13.98
N VAL A 5 -1.82 -11.90 15.24
CA VAL A 5 -1.92 -10.89 16.29
C VAL A 5 -0.53 -10.44 16.73
N VAL A 6 -0.27 -9.14 16.72
CA VAL A 6 0.90 -8.57 17.35
C VAL A 6 0.57 -8.18 18.79
N HIS A 7 1.31 -8.75 19.76
CA HIS A 7 1.14 -8.52 21.19
C HIS A 7 2.08 -7.43 21.74
N GLY A 8 3.17 -7.19 21.02
CA GLY A 8 4.20 -6.20 21.38
C GLY A 8 5.39 -6.29 20.43
N PRO A 9 6.43 -5.47 20.65
CA PRO A 9 7.64 -5.52 19.83
C PRO A 9 8.28 -6.90 19.83
N GLY A 10 8.43 -7.49 18.65
CA GLY A 10 9.00 -8.84 18.45
C GLY A 10 8.05 -10.00 18.75
N ASP A 11 6.84 -9.73 19.24
CA ASP A 11 5.87 -10.76 19.65
C ASP A 11 4.65 -10.76 18.70
N VAL A 12 4.69 -11.63 17.70
CA VAL A 12 3.58 -11.92 16.79
C VAL A 12 3.21 -13.39 16.91
N ARG A 13 1.91 -13.67 16.97
CA ARG A 13 1.36 -15.01 17.16
C ARG A 13 0.18 -15.24 16.23
N VAL A 14 -0.13 -16.51 15.97
CA VAL A 14 -1.41 -16.93 15.40
C VAL A 14 -2.33 -17.32 16.55
N ASP A 15 -3.27 -16.46 16.86
CA ASP A 15 -4.21 -16.65 17.97
C ASP A 15 -5.53 -17.24 17.47
N LEU A 16 -6.23 -17.93 18.38
CA LEU A 16 -7.61 -18.38 18.18
C LEU A 16 -8.56 -17.30 18.74
N LEU A 17 -9.30 -16.66 17.86
CA LEU A 17 -10.30 -15.66 18.18
C LEU A 17 -11.72 -16.21 17.90
N PRO A 18 -12.77 -15.65 18.54
CA PRO A 18 -14.14 -15.96 18.17
C PRO A 18 -14.42 -15.67 16.69
N ASP A 19 -15.24 -16.49 16.06
CA ASP A 19 -15.71 -16.21 14.70
C ASP A 19 -16.62 -14.98 14.71
N PRO A 20 -16.45 -14.04 13.74
CA PRO A 20 -17.28 -12.86 13.67
C PRO A 20 -18.70 -13.22 13.18
N VAL A 21 -19.69 -12.51 13.73
CA VAL A 21 -21.07 -12.56 13.26
C VAL A 21 -21.40 -11.19 12.67
N PRO A 22 -21.99 -11.10 11.47
CA PRO A 22 -22.27 -9.80 10.86
C PRO A 22 -23.40 -9.09 11.62
N GLY A 23 -23.16 -7.85 11.98
CA GLY A 23 -24.17 -6.93 12.50
C GLY A 23 -25.08 -6.37 11.39
N ASP A 24 -25.98 -5.44 11.77
CA ASP A 24 -26.80 -4.70 10.83
C ASP A 24 -25.91 -3.84 9.90
N GLY A 25 -26.08 -3.98 8.58
CA GLY A 25 -25.27 -3.28 7.60
C GLY A 25 -23.85 -3.84 7.40
N GLU A 26 -23.53 -4.97 8.03
CA GLU A 26 -22.22 -5.62 7.90
C GLU A 26 -22.28 -6.91 7.10
N VAL A 27 -21.12 -7.34 6.64
CA VAL A 27 -20.90 -8.66 6.03
C VAL A 27 -19.69 -9.33 6.69
N VAL A 28 -19.64 -10.64 6.69
CA VAL A 28 -18.41 -11.39 7.02
C VAL A 28 -17.77 -11.84 5.73
N ILE A 29 -16.48 -11.60 5.61
CA ILE A 29 -15.63 -12.07 4.51
C ILE A 29 -14.83 -13.27 5.02
N ALA A 30 -14.82 -14.37 4.27
CA ALA A 30 -13.80 -15.40 4.37
C ALA A 30 -12.56 -14.86 3.63
N MET A 31 -11.51 -14.54 4.39
CA MET A 31 -10.29 -13.96 3.85
C MET A 31 -9.46 -15.04 3.17
N GLU A 32 -9.04 -14.82 1.94
CA GLU A 32 -8.21 -15.75 1.17
C GLU A 32 -6.75 -15.29 1.12
N TRP A 33 -6.52 -14.00 0.88
CA TRP A 33 -5.19 -13.45 0.70
C TRP A 33 -4.98 -12.15 1.47
N GLY A 34 -3.75 -11.99 2.01
CA GLY A 34 -3.31 -10.75 2.64
C GLY A 34 -1.87 -10.38 2.25
N GLY A 35 -1.65 -9.13 1.87
CA GLY A 35 -0.34 -8.58 1.55
C GLY A 35 0.32 -7.95 2.78
N ILE A 36 1.58 -8.29 3.05
CA ILE A 36 2.34 -7.69 4.14
C ILE A 36 2.83 -6.31 3.72
N CYS A 37 2.47 -5.30 4.52
CA CYS A 37 2.91 -3.91 4.38
C CYS A 37 4.08 -3.59 5.31
N GLY A 38 4.85 -2.57 4.99
CA GLY A 38 5.89 -2.03 5.86
C GLY A 38 5.39 -1.58 7.23
N SER A 39 4.12 -1.16 7.34
CA SER A 39 3.49 -0.82 8.62
C SER A 39 3.25 -2.04 9.52
N ASP A 40 2.88 -3.20 8.95
CA ASP A 40 2.75 -4.46 9.70
C ASP A 40 4.09 -4.87 10.29
N VAL A 41 5.16 -4.78 9.48
CA VAL A 41 6.54 -5.00 9.93
C VAL A 41 6.93 -4.01 11.03
N SER A 42 6.52 -2.74 10.93
CA SER A 42 6.82 -1.72 11.93
C SER A 42 6.11 -2.01 13.26
N TYR A 43 4.84 -2.38 13.25
CA TYR A 43 4.12 -2.81 14.45
C TYR A 43 4.79 -4.02 15.11
N TRP A 44 5.16 -5.03 14.30
CA TRP A 44 5.86 -6.20 14.83
C TRP A 44 7.23 -5.84 15.43
N ARG A 45 8.06 -5.05 14.74
CA ARG A 45 9.42 -4.75 15.20
C ARG A 45 9.50 -3.72 16.32
N HIS A 46 8.65 -2.70 16.25
CA HIS A 46 8.78 -1.49 17.07
C HIS A 46 7.58 -1.20 17.97
N GLY A 47 6.49 -1.97 17.84
CA GLY A 47 5.24 -1.72 18.56
C GLY A 47 4.52 -0.46 18.09
N GLY A 48 4.81 0.02 16.88
CA GLY A 48 4.17 1.22 16.33
C GLY A 48 4.47 1.44 14.86
N SER A 49 3.71 2.34 14.24
CA SER A 49 3.90 2.76 12.85
C SER A 49 3.60 4.26 12.73
N GLY A 50 4.59 5.06 12.32
CA GLY A 50 4.48 6.51 12.38
C GLY A 50 4.22 6.99 13.82
N THR A 51 3.16 7.76 14.03
CA THR A 51 2.74 8.24 15.36
C THR A 51 1.81 7.26 16.10
N ALA A 52 1.38 6.19 15.46
CA ALA A 52 0.49 5.19 16.03
C ALA A 52 1.28 4.19 16.88
N VAL A 53 0.94 4.08 18.17
CA VAL A 53 1.64 3.21 19.14
C VAL A 53 0.68 2.13 19.64
N LEU A 54 1.17 0.90 19.67
CA LEU A 54 0.44 -0.26 20.18
C LEU A 54 0.19 -0.12 21.69
N LYS A 55 -1.06 -0.21 22.11
CA LYS A 55 -1.50 -0.14 23.52
C LYS A 55 -2.10 -1.45 24.02
N HIS A 56 -2.51 -2.31 23.12
CA HIS A 56 -3.05 -3.64 23.36
C HIS A 56 -2.85 -4.48 22.09
N PRO A 57 -3.02 -5.81 22.13
CA PRO A 57 -2.89 -6.68 20.96
C PRO A 57 -3.71 -6.18 19.77
N LEU A 58 -3.18 -6.40 18.56
CA LEU A 58 -3.75 -5.91 17.31
C LEU A 58 -3.65 -6.99 16.24
N VAL A 59 -4.77 -7.34 15.60
CA VAL A 59 -4.75 -8.13 14.36
C VAL A 59 -4.18 -7.27 13.24
N LEU A 60 -3.15 -7.77 12.55
CA LEU A 60 -2.49 -7.06 11.44
C LEU A 60 -3.27 -7.15 10.13
N GLY A 61 -2.84 -6.39 9.13
CA GLY A 61 -3.22 -6.51 7.73
C GLY A 61 -4.31 -5.56 7.27
N HIS A 62 -4.07 -4.91 6.14
CA HIS A 62 -5.02 -4.00 5.47
C HIS A 62 -5.02 -4.17 3.95
N GLU A 63 -4.12 -4.95 3.41
CA GLU A 63 -4.05 -5.33 2.00
C GLU A 63 -4.69 -6.73 1.87
N VAL A 64 -6.02 -6.84 1.75
CA VAL A 64 -6.72 -8.12 1.87
C VAL A 64 -7.80 -8.30 0.82
N ALA A 65 -8.04 -9.56 0.45
CA ALA A 65 -9.17 -9.96 -0.38
C ALA A 65 -9.67 -11.36 0.00
N GLY A 66 -10.90 -11.64 -0.35
CA GLY A 66 -11.55 -12.92 -0.06
C GLY A 66 -12.94 -12.97 -0.67
N ARG A 67 -13.82 -13.77 -0.05
CA ARG A 67 -15.20 -13.93 -0.51
C ARG A 67 -16.18 -13.67 0.62
N VAL A 68 -17.32 -13.12 0.27
CA VAL A 68 -18.43 -12.92 1.22
C VAL A 68 -18.87 -14.29 1.76
N ALA A 69 -18.76 -14.50 3.08
CA ALA A 69 -19.17 -15.72 3.77
C ALA A 69 -20.60 -15.62 4.33
N SER A 70 -20.98 -14.45 4.84
CA SER A 70 -22.33 -14.20 5.33
C SER A 70 -22.71 -12.73 5.25
N VAL A 71 -24.00 -12.45 5.19
CA VAL A 71 -24.58 -11.12 4.98
C VAL A 71 -25.48 -10.78 6.16
N GLY A 72 -25.26 -9.62 6.78
CA GLY A 72 -26.07 -9.11 7.89
C GLY A 72 -27.38 -8.47 7.45
N ARG A 73 -28.22 -8.15 8.41
CA ARG A 73 -29.51 -7.54 8.15
C ARG A 73 -29.34 -6.15 7.50
N GLY A 74 -30.18 -5.85 6.50
CA GLY A 74 -30.22 -4.55 5.83
C GLY A 74 -29.18 -4.37 4.72
N VAL A 75 -28.28 -5.32 4.51
CA VAL A 75 -27.37 -5.31 3.36
C VAL A 75 -28.09 -5.79 2.10
N THR A 76 -27.92 -5.07 1.01
CA THR A 76 -28.48 -5.38 -0.31
C THR A 76 -27.38 -5.31 -1.37
N GLY A 77 -27.56 -6.05 -2.48
CA GLY A 77 -26.62 -6.04 -3.61
C GLY A 77 -25.27 -6.74 -3.34
N VAL A 78 -25.22 -7.57 -2.29
CA VAL A 78 -24.05 -8.38 -1.94
C VAL A 78 -24.50 -9.84 -1.84
N GLU A 79 -23.76 -10.75 -2.45
CA GLU A 79 -24.07 -12.18 -2.48
C GLU A 79 -22.97 -13.01 -1.77
N VAL A 80 -23.40 -14.09 -1.11
CA VAL A 80 -22.45 -15.07 -0.53
C VAL A 80 -21.64 -15.71 -1.66
N GLY A 81 -20.34 -15.84 -1.46
CA GLY A 81 -19.39 -16.32 -2.45
C GLY A 81 -18.82 -15.22 -3.37
N GLN A 82 -19.40 -14.03 -3.37
CA GLN A 82 -18.90 -12.89 -4.18
C GLN A 82 -17.45 -12.56 -3.81
N PRO A 83 -16.51 -12.52 -4.80
CA PRO A 83 -15.14 -12.12 -4.54
C PRO A 83 -15.05 -10.61 -4.30
N VAL A 84 -14.34 -10.22 -3.25
CA VAL A 84 -14.24 -8.83 -2.80
C VAL A 84 -12.85 -8.49 -2.28
N THR A 85 -12.47 -7.24 -2.37
CA THR A 85 -11.48 -6.60 -1.50
C THR A 85 -12.16 -5.56 -0.61
N VAL A 86 -11.42 -4.93 0.29
CA VAL A 86 -11.97 -4.02 1.28
C VAL A 86 -11.28 -2.66 1.18
N HIS A 87 -12.05 -1.58 1.17
CA HIS A 87 -11.54 -0.24 1.44
C HIS A 87 -11.23 -0.15 2.95
N PRO A 88 -9.94 -0.12 3.36
CA PRO A 88 -9.58 -0.32 4.77
C PRO A 88 -9.88 0.87 5.69
N ALA A 89 -10.25 2.02 5.11
CA ALA A 89 -10.51 3.24 5.87
C ALA A 89 -12.00 3.41 6.22
N GLU A 90 -12.25 3.88 7.45
CA GLU A 90 -13.58 4.28 7.93
C GLU A 90 -13.48 5.64 8.61
N LEU A 91 -14.34 6.58 8.21
CA LEU A 91 -14.46 7.87 8.89
C LEU A 91 -15.31 7.69 10.15
N VAL A 92 -14.76 8.04 11.31
CA VAL A 92 -15.43 7.87 12.62
C VAL A 92 -15.85 9.18 13.25
N SER A 93 -15.90 10.25 12.48
CA SER A 93 -16.39 11.55 12.93
C SER A 93 -17.39 12.09 11.92
N PRO A 94 -18.52 12.66 12.41
CA PRO A 94 -19.48 13.35 11.55
C PRO A 94 -18.97 14.74 11.10
N GLU A 95 -17.82 15.19 11.61
CA GLU A 95 -17.26 16.49 11.27
C GLU A 95 -16.89 16.54 9.80
N ALA A 96 -17.40 17.54 9.09
CA ALA A 96 -17.04 17.77 7.70
C ALA A 96 -15.58 18.25 7.60
N LEU A 97 -14.88 17.82 6.56
CA LEU A 97 -13.60 18.40 6.21
C LEU A 97 -13.76 19.88 5.84
N PRO A 98 -12.78 20.74 6.17
CA PRO A 98 -12.76 22.11 5.63
C PRO A 98 -12.86 22.09 4.10
N GLU A 99 -13.47 23.12 3.51
CA GLU A 99 -13.71 23.20 2.05
C GLU A 99 -12.42 22.97 1.23
N ARG A 100 -11.27 23.47 1.68
CA ARG A 100 -9.96 23.22 1.03
C ARG A 100 -9.56 21.73 0.96
N LEU A 101 -10.20 20.86 1.73
CA LEU A 101 -10.00 19.42 1.77
C LEU A 101 -11.22 18.64 1.27
N ALA A 102 -12.18 19.30 0.63
CA ALA A 102 -13.36 18.64 0.08
C ALA A 102 -12.96 17.46 -0.81
N GLY A 103 -13.59 16.31 -0.61
CA GLY A 103 -13.27 15.07 -1.32
C GLY A 103 -11.97 14.35 -0.88
N ARG A 104 -11.15 14.94 -0.01
CA ARG A 104 -9.89 14.34 0.45
C ARG A 104 -10.04 13.62 1.79
N THR A 105 -10.87 12.61 1.82
CA THR A 105 -11.21 11.83 3.02
C THR A 105 -10.00 11.17 3.68
N ASN A 106 -8.97 10.84 2.89
CA ASN A 106 -7.68 10.32 3.36
C ASN A 106 -6.96 11.27 4.34
N LEU A 107 -7.29 12.56 4.33
CA LEU A 107 -6.72 13.59 5.24
C LEU A 107 -7.61 13.90 6.44
N HIS A 108 -8.70 13.15 6.63
CA HIS A 108 -9.53 13.34 7.81
C HIS A 108 -8.75 12.93 9.08
N PRO A 109 -8.74 13.73 10.17
CA PRO A 109 -7.93 13.45 11.34
C PRO A 109 -8.41 12.23 12.15
N ARG A 110 -9.65 11.80 11.94
CA ARG A 110 -10.26 10.67 12.64
C ARG A 110 -10.68 9.57 11.66
N VAL A 111 -9.69 8.84 11.17
CA VAL A 111 -9.86 7.68 10.29
C VAL A 111 -9.44 6.43 11.04
N ARG A 112 -10.35 5.46 11.17
CA ARG A 112 -9.97 4.07 11.45
C ARG A 112 -9.40 3.47 10.18
N TYR A 113 -8.38 2.65 10.35
CA TYR A 113 -7.78 1.93 9.24
C TYR A 113 -7.48 0.51 9.69
N PHE A 114 -7.73 -0.48 8.85
CA PHE A 114 -7.46 -1.88 9.19
C PHE A 114 -6.02 -2.06 9.64
N GLY A 115 -5.80 -2.90 10.67
CA GLY A 115 -4.49 -3.17 11.23
C GLY A 115 -3.78 -1.93 11.79
N SER A 116 -4.53 -0.97 12.36
CA SER A 116 -3.96 0.30 12.83
C SER A 116 -4.25 0.61 14.28
N ALA A 117 -3.20 1.00 15.00
CA ALA A 117 -3.24 1.52 16.37
C ALA A 117 -3.39 3.05 16.46
N ALA A 118 -3.72 3.74 15.37
CA ALA A 118 -3.82 5.20 15.32
C ALA A 118 -4.93 5.77 16.22
N LEU A 119 -5.99 5.00 16.43
CA LEU A 119 -7.10 5.35 17.34
C LEU A 119 -7.20 4.34 18.48
N HIS A 120 -7.93 4.71 19.54
CA HIS A 120 -8.24 3.82 20.64
C HIS A 120 -9.79 3.68 20.76
N PRO A 121 -10.33 2.44 20.83
CA PRO A 121 -9.63 1.15 20.66
C PRO A 121 -8.99 1.04 19.27
N HIS A 122 -7.97 0.18 19.15
CA HIS A 122 -7.32 -0.12 17.88
C HIS A 122 -8.33 -0.69 16.88
N THR A 123 -7.98 -0.62 15.60
CA THR A 123 -8.79 -1.21 14.53
C THR A 123 -8.09 -2.47 14.03
N ASP A 124 -8.65 -3.62 14.36
CA ASP A 124 -8.13 -4.89 13.88
C ASP A 124 -8.11 -4.96 12.35
N GLY A 125 -7.11 -5.61 11.84
CA GLY A 125 -6.92 -5.86 10.41
C GLY A 125 -7.61 -7.13 9.92
N GLY A 126 -7.20 -7.55 8.73
CA GLY A 126 -7.78 -8.69 8.03
C GLY A 126 -6.84 -9.89 7.88
N PHE A 127 -5.69 -9.97 8.57
CA PHE A 127 -4.90 -11.20 8.59
C PHE A 127 -5.53 -12.21 9.54
N SER A 128 -6.69 -12.72 9.13
CA SER A 128 -7.51 -13.70 9.84
C SER A 128 -8.30 -14.53 8.85
N GLU A 129 -8.85 -15.67 9.26
CA GLU A 129 -9.69 -16.50 8.40
C GLU A 129 -11.00 -15.80 8.03
N PHE A 130 -11.56 -15.00 8.95
CA PHE A 130 -12.81 -14.26 8.74
C PHE A 130 -12.70 -12.83 9.28
N ARG A 131 -13.42 -11.90 8.65
CA ARG A 131 -13.52 -10.52 9.12
C ARG A 131 -14.92 -9.96 8.88
N ALA A 132 -15.55 -9.38 9.92
CA ALA A 132 -16.75 -8.58 9.75
C ALA A 132 -16.35 -7.16 9.31
N VAL A 133 -17.02 -6.64 8.29
CA VAL A 133 -16.81 -5.32 7.69
C VAL A 133 -18.16 -4.69 7.35
N ARG A 134 -18.20 -3.37 7.29
CA ARG A 134 -19.37 -2.66 6.79
C ARG A 134 -19.52 -2.92 5.28
N ALA A 135 -20.76 -3.04 4.83
CA ALA A 135 -21.03 -3.32 3.42
C ALA A 135 -20.53 -2.21 2.47
N ASP A 136 -20.48 -0.95 2.93
CA ASP A 136 -19.96 0.18 2.13
C ASP A 136 -18.43 0.17 1.94
N GLN A 137 -17.70 -0.61 2.75
CA GLN A 137 -16.25 -0.82 2.58
C GLN A 137 -15.94 -1.86 1.51
N LEU A 138 -16.92 -2.68 1.08
CA LEU A 138 -16.67 -3.69 0.06
C LEU A 138 -16.35 -3.07 -1.29
N ARG A 139 -15.42 -3.69 -1.98
CA ARG A 139 -15.14 -3.44 -3.40
C ARG A 139 -15.18 -4.79 -4.12
N PRO A 140 -16.27 -5.07 -4.87
CA PRO A 140 -16.37 -6.29 -5.68
C PRO A 140 -15.20 -6.39 -6.65
N LEU A 141 -14.63 -7.58 -6.77
CA LEU A 141 -13.61 -7.82 -7.78
C LEU A 141 -14.28 -7.97 -9.14
N PRO A 142 -13.79 -7.26 -10.17
CA PRO A 142 -14.24 -7.46 -11.53
C PRO A 142 -13.92 -8.87 -12.05
N ASP A 143 -14.66 -9.32 -13.06
CA ASP A 143 -14.39 -10.58 -13.74
C ASP A 143 -12.94 -10.66 -14.21
N GLY A 144 -12.29 -11.80 -13.98
CA GLY A 144 -10.90 -12.05 -14.34
C GLY A 144 -9.86 -11.53 -13.32
N VAL A 145 -10.29 -10.80 -12.28
CA VAL A 145 -9.41 -10.40 -11.17
C VAL A 145 -9.53 -11.43 -10.04
N SER A 146 -8.48 -12.21 -9.82
CA SER A 146 -8.44 -13.18 -8.70
C SER A 146 -8.33 -12.46 -7.34
N THR A 147 -8.76 -13.13 -6.27
CA THR A 147 -8.60 -12.61 -4.89
C THR A 147 -7.12 -12.37 -4.53
N ARG A 148 -6.21 -13.17 -5.10
CA ARG A 148 -4.77 -12.96 -4.95
C ARG A 148 -4.31 -11.60 -5.51
N ARG A 149 -4.79 -11.20 -6.69
CA ARG A 149 -4.55 -9.86 -7.26
C ARG A 149 -5.35 -8.80 -6.53
N GLY A 150 -6.57 -9.12 -6.09
CA GLY A 150 -7.43 -8.25 -5.30
C GLY A 150 -6.78 -7.78 -3.99
N ALA A 151 -5.95 -8.60 -3.35
CA ALA A 151 -5.18 -8.20 -2.18
C ALA A 151 -4.14 -7.10 -2.48
N LEU A 152 -3.73 -6.92 -3.75
CA LEU A 152 -2.85 -5.84 -4.17
C LEU A 152 -3.59 -4.55 -4.54
N ALA A 153 -4.92 -4.53 -4.51
CA ALA A 153 -5.69 -3.34 -4.88
C ALA A 153 -5.42 -2.16 -3.92
N GLU A 154 -5.23 -2.44 -2.62
CA GLU A 154 -4.90 -1.41 -1.63
C GLU A 154 -3.54 -0.74 -1.92
N PRO A 155 -2.40 -1.44 -1.98
CA PRO A 155 -1.13 -0.78 -2.27
C PRO A 155 -1.06 -0.19 -3.69
N LEU A 156 -1.79 -0.75 -4.67
CA LEU A 156 -1.93 -0.15 -5.99
C LEU A 156 -2.72 1.17 -5.92
N ALA A 157 -3.76 1.25 -5.09
CA ALA A 157 -4.50 2.49 -4.86
C ALA A 157 -3.60 3.60 -4.26
N VAL A 158 -2.68 3.24 -3.36
CA VAL A 158 -1.66 4.19 -2.83
C VAL A 158 -0.77 4.71 -3.97
N ALA A 159 -0.32 3.84 -4.86
CA ALA A 159 0.50 4.23 -6.02
C ALA A 159 -0.30 5.10 -7.01
N LEU A 160 -1.55 4.73 -7.30
CA LEU A 160 -2.44 5.51 -8.16
C LEU A 160 -2.74 6.89 -7.58
N HIS A 161 -2.95 6.99 -6.26
CA HIS A 161 -3.12 8.28 -5.59
C HIS A 161 -1.89 9.16 -5.79
N ALA A 162 -0.68 8.63 -5.65
CA ALA A 162 0.55 9.38 -5.91
C ALA A 162 0.63 9.86 -7.37
N VAL A 163 0.28 9.00 -8.33
CA VAL A 163 0.22 9.32 -9.76
C VAL A 163 -0.83 10.42 -10.03
N ASN A 164 -2.03 10.32 -9.45
CA ASN A 164 -3.07 11.33 -9.57
C ASN A 164 -2.62 12.69 -8.99
N ARG A 165 -1.84 12.68 -7.90
CA ARG A 165 -1.25 13.88 -7.30
C ARG A 165 -0.26 14.58 -8.23
N ALA A 166 0.40 13.85 -9.12
CA ALA A 166 1.36 14.38 -10.08
C ALA A 166 0.71 15.08 -11.29
N GLY A 167 -0.58 14.83 -11.54
CA GLY A 167 -1.28 15.31 -12.74
C GLY A 167 -1.03 14.44 -13.97
N ALA A 168 -1.09 15.02 -15.17
CA ALA A 168 -0.98 14.27 -16.43
C ALA A 168 0.45 13.73 -16.64
N LEU A 169 0.55 12.44 -16.99
CA LEU A 169 1.82 11.73 -17.23
C LEU A 169 2.07 11.45 -18.72
N ALA A 170 1.05 11.53 -19.56
CA ALA A 170 1.12 11.12 -20.96
C ALA A 170 2.34 11.72 -21.69
N GLY A 171 3.21 10.85 -22.21
CA GLY A 171 4.41 11.21 -22.95
C GLY A 171 5.58 11.75 -22.12
N ARG A 172 5.42 11.97 -20.81
CA ARG A 172 6.46 12.55 -19.94
C ARG A 172 7.50 11.52 -19.53
N THR A 173 8.72 11.99 -19.26
CA THR A 173 9.74 11.21 -18.56
C THR A 173 9.49 11.28 -17.05
N VAL A 174 9.47 10.11 -16.41
CA VAL A 174 9.19 9.94 -14.99
C VAL A 174 10.36 9.22 -14.32
N LEU A 175 10.83 9.73 -13.19
CA LEU A 175 11.78 9.05 -12.30
C LEU A 175 11.04 8.54 -11.06
N VAL A 176 11.22 7.27 -10.73
CA VAL A 176 10.78 6.68 -9.46
C VAL A 176 12.01 6.30 -8.65
N ASN A 177 12.30 7.02 -7.58
CA ASN A 177 13.39 6.74 -6.66
C ASN A 177 12.88 5.91 -5.48
N GLY A 178 13.44 4.71 -5.33
CA GLY A 178 12.94 3.66 -4.43
C GLY A 178 12.02 2.70 -5.19
N ALA A 179 12.54 1.51 -5.55
CA ALA A 179 11.83 0.46 -6.26
C ALA A 179 11.28 -0.65 -5.31
N GLY A 180 11.07 -0.33 -4.03
CA GLY A 180 10.32 -1.18 -3.10
C GLY A 180 8.86 -1.36 -3.57
N PRO A 181 8.02 -2.14 -2.85
CA PRO A 181 6.68 -2.50 -3.32
C PRO A 181 5.83 -1.33 -3.82
N ILE A 182 5.82 -0.19 -3.10
CA ILE A 182 5.04 0.99 -3.52
C ILE A 182 5.68 1.65 -4.74
N GLY A 183 7.02 1.84 -4.76
CA GLY A 183 7.68 2.43 -5.93
C GLY A 183 7.53 1.59 -7.19
N ALA A 184 7.60 0.27 -7.07
CA ALA A 184 7.36 -0.66 -8.17
C ALA A 184 5.92 -0.56 -8.71
N LEU A 185 4.92 -0.38 -7.82
CA LEU A 185 3.54 -0.11 -8.24
C LEU A 185 3.37 1.29 -8.84
N VAL A 186 4.13 2.30 -8.40
CA VAL A 186 4.17 3.62 -9.05
C VAL A 186 4.72 3.49 -10.48
N VAL A 187 5.77 2.67 -10.70
CA VAL A 187 6.28 2.36 -12.05
C VAL A 187 5.17 1.77 -12.92
N ALA A 188 4.50 0.72 -12.44
CA ALA A 188 3.42 0.05 -13.16
C ALA A 188 2.26 1.03 -13.47
N ALA A 189 1.82 1.81 -12.48
CA ALA A 189 0.76 2.78 -12.63
C ALA A 189 1.15 3.93 -13.60
N ALA A 190 2.37 4.46 -13.51
CA ALA A 190 2.85 5.51 -14.41
C ALA A 190 2.89 5.02 -15.86
N LYS A 191 3.36 3.81 -16.08
CA LYS A 191 3.40 3.18 -17.41
C LYS A 191 1.99 2.96 -17.96
N HIS A 192 1.08 2.42 -17.15
CA HIS A 192 -0.31 2.21 -17.51
C HIS A 192 -1.04 3.53 -17.85
N ARG A 193 -0.73 4.61 -17.14
CA ARG A 193 -1.27 5.97 -17.39
C ARG A 193 -0.56 6.71 -18.53
N GLY A 194 0.30 6.03 -19.31
CA GLY A 194 0.86 6.53 -20.56
C GLY A 194 2.11 7.39 -20.40
N ALA A 195 2.87 7.27 -19.32
CA ALA A 195 4.19 7.86 -19.23
C ALA A 195 5.06 7.41 -20.42
N GLY A 196 5.81 8.35 -21.01
CA GLY A 196 6.66 8.06 -22.17
C GLY A 196 7.85 7.20 -21.79
N THR A 197 8.64 7.67 -20.83
CA THR A 197 9.78 6.92 -20.26
C THR A 197 9.65 6.85 -18.76
N VAL A 198 9.76 5.66 -18.17
CA VAL A 198 9.78 5.44 -16.73
C VAL A 198 11.15 4.90 -16.33
N ILE A 199 11.84 5.65 -15.48
CA ILE A 199 13.16 5.31 -14.94
C ILE A 199 12.99 4.93 -13.48
N ALA A 200 13.43 3.73 -13.08
CA ALA A 200 13.44 3.31 -11.68
C ALA A 200 14.86 3.36 -11.11
N ALA A 201 15.02 3.90 -9.90
CA ALA A 201 16.30 3.95 -9.20
C ALA A 201 16.19 3.33 -7.80
N ASP A 202 17.15 2.50 -7.42
CA ASP A 202 17.22 1.87 -6.09
C ASP A 202 18.66 1.43 -5.79
N LEU A 203 18.90 1.10 -4.52
CA LEU A 203 20.14 0.44 -4.08
C LEU A 203 20.09 -1.08 -4.26
N ALA A 204 18.91 -1.67 -4.35
CA ALA A 204 18.66 -3.10 -4.39
C ALA A 204 18.42 -3.59 -5.82
N GLY A 205 19.40 -4.30 -6.42
CA GLY A 205 19.26 -4.89 -7.74
C GLY A 205 18.02 -5.79 -7.93
N PRO A 206 17.62 -6.62 -6.95
CA PRO A 206 16.37 -7.39 -7.04
C PRO A 206 15.11 -6.53 -7.19
N ALA A 207 15.01 -5.41 -6.46
CA ALA A 207 13.89 -4.48 -6.58
C ALA A 207 13.82 -3.85 -7.98
N LEU A 208 14.97 -3.50 -8.55
CA LEU A 208 15.07 -2.97 -9.91
C LEU A 208 14.60 -3.98 -10.96
N ARG A 209 14.96 -5.27 -10.81
CA ARG A 209 14.44 -6.32 -11.72
C ARG A 209 12.92 -6.49 -11.66
N ILE A 210 12.31 -6.26 -10.49
CA ILE A 210 10.86 -6.22 -10.34
C ILE A 210 10.30 -5.00 -11.08
N ALA A 211 10.90 -3.82 -10.90
CA ALA A 211 10.50 -2.60 -11.58
C ALA A 211 10.58 -2.72 -13.12
N GLU A 212 11.64 -3.35 -13.66
CA GLU A 212 11.75 -3.66 -15.10
C GLU A 212 10.58 -4.52 -15.58
N ARG A 213 10.24 -5.59 -14.85
CA ARG A 213 9.11 -6.48 -15.19
C ARG A 213 7.76 -5.77 -15.08
N LEU A 214 7.65 -4.72 -14.28
CA LEU A 214 6.47 -3.88 -14.13
C LEU A 214 6.43 -2.68 -15.08
N GLY A 215 7.40 -2.59 -15.99
CA GLY A 215 7.39 -1.64 -17.10
C GLY A 215 8.33 -0.45 -16.96
N ALA A 216 9.33 -0.48 -16.07
CA ALA A 216 10.41 0.51 -16.12
C ALA A 216 11.20 0.33 -17.43
N ASP A 217 11.37 1.42 -18.18
CA ASP A 217 12.14 1.44 -19.43
C ASP A 217 13.65 1.45 -19.15
N GLU A 218 14.04 2.05 -18.01
CA GLU A 218 15.41 2.13 -17.56
C GLU A 218 15.51 1.90 -16.07
N VAL A 219 16.63 1.33 -15.62
CA VAL A 219 16.93 1.20 -14.19
C VAL A 219 18.29 1.81 -13.85
N ARG A 220 18.42 2.33 -12.62
CA ARG A 220 19.66 2.88 -12.06
C ARG A 220 19.95 2.21 -10.73
N ASN A 221 21.00 1.44 -10.67
CA ASN A 221 21.46 0.80 -9.44
C ASN A 221 22.49 1.70 -8.72
N LEU A 222 21.99 2.47 -7.76
CA LEU A 222 22.81 3.46 -7.04
C LEU A 222 23.88 2.81 -6.16
N ALA A 223 23.73 1.52 -5.79
CA ALA A 223 24.73 0.80 -4.98
C ALA A 223 26.01 0.46 -5.75
N ILE A 224 25.95 0.36 -7.09
CA ILE A 224 27.11 0.05 -7.92
C ILE A 224 27.68 1.28 -8.65
N GLY A 225 27.20 2.47 -8.29
CA GLY A 225 27.76 3.74 -8.79
C GLY A 225 26.97 4.40 -9.91
N ASP A 226 25.79 3.88 -10.28
CA ASP A 226 24.90 4.61 -11.19
C ASP A 226 24.47 5.94 -10.53
N SER A 227 24.22 6.95 -11.35
CA SER A 227 23.67 8.23 -10.89
C SER A 227 22.22 8.38 -11.31
N LEU A 228 21.47 9.19 -10.55
CA LEU A 228 20.13 9.61 -10.97
C LEU A 228 20.24 10.43 -12.26
N PRO A 229 19.23 10.33 -13.16
CA PRO A 229 19.15 11.20 -14.33
C PRO A 229 19.02 12.68 -13.92
N ALA A 230 19.38 13.58 -14.78
CA ALA A 230 19.21 15.01 -14.58
C ALA A 230 18.00 15.53 -15.36
N ASP A 231 17.45 16.66 -14.91
CA ASP A 231 16.40 17.41 -15.61
C ASP A 231 15.11 16.61 -15.88
N VAL A 232 14.70 15.77 -14.92
CA VAL A 232 13.45 15.02 -15.01
C VAL A 232 12.28 15.87 -14.53
N GLU A 233 11.27 16.05 -15.37
CA GLU A 233 10.11 16.92 -15.07
C GLU A 233 9.24 16.39 -13.94
N LEU A 234 9.17 15.07 -13.76
CA LEU A 234 8.33 14.43 -12.76
C LEU A 234 9.10 13.33 -12.02
N VAL A 235 9.23 13.49 -10.72
CA VAL A 235 9.96 12.58 -9.84
C VAL A 235 9.03 12.08 -8.74
N PHE A 236 9.02 10.77 -8.50
CA PHE A 236 8.39 10.15 -7.33
C PHE A 236 9.48 9.70 -6.36
N GLU A 237 9.44 10.18 -5.12
CA GLU A 237 10.30 9.72 -4.04
C GLU A 237 9.54 8.68 -3.20
N ALA A 238 9.85 7.40 -3.42
CA ALA A 238 9.19 6.26 -2.78
C ALA A 238 10.10 5.48 -1.79
N SER A 239 11.34 5.93 -1.60
CA SER A 239 12.29 5.28 -0.67
C SER A 239 12.03 5.64 0.80
N GLY A 240 11.50 6.83 1.07
CA GLY A 240 11.33 7.37 2.42
C GLY A 240 12.67 7.65 3.13
N ALA A 241 13.78 7.67 2.41
CA ALA A 241 15.11 7.90 2.97
C ALA A 241 15.45 9.41 2.95
N PRO A 242 15.69 10.06 4.11
CA PRO A 242 16.05 11.49 4.14
C PRO A 242 17.27 11.84 3.29
N GLY A 243 18.25 10.93 3.22
CA GLY A 243 19.46 11.11 2.39
C GLY A 243 19.20 11.11 0.88
N ALA A 244 18.03 10.63 0.43
CA ALA A 244 17.65 10.67 -0.98
C ALA A 244 17.10 12.04 -1.42
N LEU A 245 16.63 12.89 -0.47
CA LEU A 245 15.94 14.15 -0.80
C LEU A 245 16.82 15.10 -1.61
N GLY A 246 18.07 15.31 -1.23
CA GLY A 246 18.99 16.16 -1.99
C GLY A 246 19.21 15.65 -3.43
N PRO A 247 19.62 14.38 -3.61
CA PRO A 247 19.77 13.78 -4.93
C PRO A 247 18.52 13.86 -5.81
N VAL A 248 17.31 13.57 -5.28
CA VAL A 248 16.08 13.62 -6.09
C VAL A 248 15.66 15.07 -6.42
N LEU A 249 15.88 16.02 -5.53
CA LEU A 249 15.68 17.43 -5.85
C LEU A 249 16.64 17.89 -6.95
N HIS A 250 17.91 17.44 -6.91
CA HIS A 250 18.89 17.75 -7.96
C HIS A 250 18.50 17.12 -9.31
N ALA A 251 17.95 15.91 -9.30
CA ALA A 251 17.46 15.22 -10.49
C ALA A 251 16.21 15.87 -11.10
N THR A 252 15.40 16.55 -10.27
CA THR A 252 14.17 17.20 -10.72
C THR A 252 14.48 18.43 -11.57
N ALA A 253 13.83 18.58 -12.70
CA ALA A 253 13.99 19.72 -13.61
C ALA A 253 13.60 21.06 -12.93
N ARG A 254 14.10 22.15 -13.45
CA ARG A 254 13.65 23.49 -13.05
C ARG A 254 12.15 23.64 -13.34
N GLY A 255 11.37 24.10 -12.36
CA GLY A 255 9.91 24.13 -12.44
C GLY A 255 9.23 22.76 -12.43
N GLY A 256 10.01 21.67 -12.22
CA GLY A 256 9.50 20.30 -12.18
C GLY A 256 8.73 19.96 -10.90
N THR A 257 8.20 18.76 -10.84
CA THR A 257 7.38 18.27 -9.72
C THR A 257 8.05 17.07 -9.05
N LEU A 258 8.17 17.11 -7.72
CA LEU A 258 8.56 15.99 -6.85
C LEU A 258 7.35 15.55 -6.03
N VAL A 259 6.92 14.31 -6.19
CA VAL A 259 5.87 13.69 -5.35
C VAL A 259 6.52 12.82 -4.29
N GLN A 260 6.33 13.18 -3.03
CA GLN A 260 6.78 12.41 -1.88
C GLN A 260 5.77 11.33 -1.54
N VAL A 261 6.11 10.08 -1.79
CA VAL A 261 5.30 8.89 -1.52
C VAL A 261 5.85 8.12 -0.32
N GLY A 262 7.18 7.98 -0.25
CA GLY A 262 7.85 7.30 0.84
C GLY A 262 7.69 8.07 2.16
N ASN A 263 7.31 7.35 3.22
CA ASN A 263 7.20 7.95 4.55
C ASN A 263 8.58 8.38 5.07
N LEU A 264 8.72 9.65 5.35
CA LEU A 264 9.88 10.20 6.04
C LEU A 264 9.76 9.97 7.55
N PRO A 265 10.89 9.88 8.27
CA PRO A 265 10.85 9.74 9.73
C PRO A 265 10.16 10.93 10.38
N GLY A 266 9.48 10.71 11.52
CA GLY A 266 8.87 11.78 12.32
C GLY A 266 9.89 12.61 13.11
N GLU A 267 11.12 12.11 13.27
CA GLU A 267 12.21 12.80 13.93
C GLU A 267 12.97 13.70 12.94
N PRO A 268 13.58 14.79 13.42
CA PRO A 268 14.40 15.64 12.59
C PRO A 268 15.51 14.87 11.88
N ALA A 269 15.63 15.03 10.57
CA ALA A 269 16.66 14.39 9.77
C ALA A 269 17.30 15.44 8.83
N PRO A 270 18.64 15.44 8.65
CA PRO A 270 19.30 16.35 7.74
C PRO A 270 18.94 16.06 6.29
N ALA A 271 18.66 17.10 5.50
CA ALA A 271 18.39 16.99 4.08
C ALA A 271 18.95 18.23 3.34
N ALA A 272 19.47 18.01 2.14
CA ALA A 272 19.94 19.09 1.26
C ALA A 272 18.76 19.62 0.41
N LEU A 273 18.16 20.74 0.82
CA LEU A 273 16.94 21.27 0.21
C LEU A 273 17.19 22.52 -0.66
N GLY A 274 18.44 22.89 -0.93
CA GLY A 274 18.76 24.12 -1.66
C GLY A 274 18.15 24.18 -3.07
N ASP A 275 18.11 23.06 -3.77
CA ASP A 275 17.55 22.95 -5.12
C ASP A 275 16.02 23.18 -5.15
N LEU A 276 15.31 22.92 -4.06
CA LEU A 276 13.88 23.23 -3.97
C LEU A 276 13.58 24.70 -4.31
N VAL A 277 14.40 25.61 -3.76
CA VAL A 277 14.24 27.07 -3.97
C VAL A 277 14.87 27.50 -5.28
N THR A 278 16.13 27.13 -5.54
CA THR A 278 16.89 27.64 -6.69
C THR A 278 16.41 27.12 -8.04
N ARG A 279 15.63 26.04 -8.03
CA ARG A 279 15.02 25.43 -9.22
C ARG A 279 13.48 25.57 -9.26
N GLU A 280 12.87 26.25 -8.29
CA GLU A 280 11.41 26.45 -8.16
C GLU A 280 10.62 25.14 -8.28
N ILE A 281 11.08 24.09 -7.55
CA ILE A 281 10.48 22.77 -7.60
C ILE A 281 9.15 22.75 -6.82
N THR A 282 8.11 22.19 -7.41
CA THR A 282 6.87 21.88 -6.71
C THR A 282 7.02 20.56 -5.95
N TRP A 283 7.07 20.59 -4.61
CA TRP A 283 7.14 19.40 -3.77
C TRP A 283 5.78 19.07 -3.16
N ILE A 284 5.23 17.91 -3.51
CA ILE A 284 3.86 17.49 -3.16
C ILE A 284 3.92 16.22 -2.31
N GLY A 285 3.21 16.19 -1.18
CA GLY A 285 2.99 14.97 -0.40
C GLY A 285 1.86 14.11 -0.99
N SER A 286 2.02 12.80 -0.91
CA SER A 286 0.98 11.80 -1.20
C SER A 286 0.80 10.91 0.02
N TYR A 287 -0.45 10.73 0.48
CA TYR A 287 -0.75 9.97 1.69
C TYR A 287 -1.95 9.07 1.50
N ARG A 288 -1.77 7.76 1.63
CA ARG A 288 -2.83 6.77 1.43
C ARG A 288 -3.54 7.00 0.08
N PHE A 289 -4.86 6.91 0.05
CA PHE A 289 -5.73 7.17 -1.11
C PHE A 289 -7.12 7.58 -0.63
N VAL A 290 -7.96 8.08 -1.55
CA VAL A 290 -9.37 8.43 -1.30
C VAL A 290 -10.28 7.26 -1.66
N ASP A 291 -10.42 6.94 -2.95
CA ASP A 291 -11.16 5.79 -3.48
C ASP A 291 -10.47 5.18 -4.71
N GLU A 292 -9.18 5.45 -4.87
CA GLU A 292 -8.38 4.88 -5.96
C GLU A 292 -8.30 3.35 -5.93
N ILE A 293 -8.83 2.71 -4.87
CA ILE A 293 -8.97 1.24 -4.84
C ILE A 293 -9.97 0.75 -5.90
N THR A 294 -11.00 1.55 -6.21
CA THR A 294 -11.94 1.27 -7.30
C THR A 294 -11.25 1.38 -8.66
N ASP A 295 -10.43 2.41 -8.86
CA ASP A 295 -9.60 2.58 -10.07
C ASP A 295 -8.59 1.44 -10.21
N ALA A 296 -7.94 1.04 -9.09
CA ALA A 296 -7.00 -0.08 -9.06
C ALA A 296 -7.63 -1.39 -9.57
N LEU A 297 -8.85 -1.68 -9.14
CA LEU A 297 -9.58 -2.86 -9.62
C LEU A 297 -9.92 -2.75 -11.12
N GLY A 298 -10.29 -1.56 -11.59
CA GLY A 298 -10.51 -1.29 -13.02
C GLY A 298 -9.25 -1.49 -13.85
N ASP A 299 -8.11 -0.98 -13.39
CA ASP A 299 -6.81 -1.11 -14.06
C ASP A 299 -6.34 -2.57 -14.09
N LEU A 300 -6.54 -3.34 -12.99
CA LEU A 300 -6.27 -4.78 -12.94
C LEU A 300 -7.13 -5.55 -13.96
N ALA A 301 -8.42 -5.22 -14.06
CA ALA A 301 -9.33 -5.83 -15.02
C ALA A 301 -8.97 -5.44 -16.46
N ALA A 302 -8.45 -4.23 -16.68
CA ALA A 302 -7.94 -3.76 -17.98
C ALA A 302 -6.59 -4.37 -18.38
N GLY A 303 -6.02 -5.25 -17.53
CA GLY A 303 -4.80 -6.01 -17.85
C GLY A 303 -3.52 -5.42 -17.25
N LEU A 304 -3.59 -4.49 -16.30
CA LEU A 304 -2.41 -4.08 -15.54
C LEU A 304 -1.84 -5.29 -14.79
N ASP A 305 -0.64 -5.71 -15.18
CA ASP A 305 0.03 -6.86 -14.56
C ASP A 305 0.84 -6.43 -13.34
N VAL A 306 0.43 -6.91 -12.15
CA VAL A 306 1.12 -6.68 -10.88
C VAL A 306 1.75 -7.96 -10.30
N ASP A 307 1.56 -9.11 -10.97
CA ASP A 307 2.07 -10.41 -10.51
C ASP A 307 3.60 -10.44 -10.33
N PRO A 308 4.40 -9.74 -11.17
CA PRO A 308 5.85 -9.67 -10.95
C PRO A 308 6.27 -9.14 -9.57
N LEU A 309 5.40 -8.40 -8.89
CA LEU A 309 5.65 -7.88 -7.55
C LEU A 309 5.58 -8.98 -6.49
N ILE A 310 4.74 -10.01 -6.67
CA ILE A 310 4.54 -11.08 -5.68
C ILE A 310 5.70 -12.05 -5.76
N THR A 311 6.54 -12.06 -4.73
CA THR A 311 7.76 -12.88 -4.73
C THR A 311 7.70 -14.06 -3.77
N HIS A 312 6.94 -13.95 -2.69
CA HIS A 312 6.82 -14.97 -1.66
C HIS A 312 5.37 -15.15 -1.24
N THR A 313 5.02 -16.38 -0.90
CA THR A 313 3.71 -16.75 -0.35
C THR A 313 3.91 -17.68 0.82
N PHE A 314 3.22 -17.42 1.91
CA PHE A 314 3.24 -18.23 3.12
C PHE A 314 1.81 -18.57 3.55
N ASP A 315 1.64 -19.64 4.27
CA ASP A 315 0.38 -19.91 4.94
C ASP A 315 0.24 -19.08 6.23
N LEU A 316 -0.98 -18.88 6.71
CA LEU A 316 -1.28 -18.06 7.88
C LEU A 316 -0.44 -18.48 9.11
N ASP A 317 -0.26 -19.80 9.29
CA ASP A 317 0.50 -20.34 10.43
C ASP A 317 1.99 -19.95 10.38
N ASP A 318 2.53 -19.58 9.20
CA ASP A 318 3.90 -19.16 8.99
C ASP A 318 4.05 -17.61 9.00
N ALA A 319 3.06 -16.88 9.50
CA ALA A 319 3.04 -15.41 9.46
C ALA A 319 4.29 -14.74 10.08
N ALA A 320 4.87 -15.30 11.13
CA ALA A 320 6.10 -14.80 11.72
C ALA A 320 7.29 -14.89 10.76
N ALA A 321 7.41 -16.00 10.01
CA ALA A 321 8.44 -16.18 8.98
C ALA A 321 8.19 -15.23 7.79
N ALA A 322 6.94 -15.07 7.39
CA ALA A 322 6.54 -14.14 6.33
C ALA A 322 6.89 -12.69 6.67
N LEU A 323 6.62 -12.24 7.90
CA LEU A 323 7.01 -10.92 8.40
C LEU A 323 8.54 -10.75 8.43
N ALA A 324 9.28 -11.80 8.84
CA ALA A 324 10.74 -11.77 8.84
C ALA A 324 11.30 -11.61 7.42
N VAL A 325 10.75 -12.33 6.43
CA VAL A 325 11.14 -12.20 5.01
C VAL A 325 10.80 -10.80 4.48
N ALA A 326 9.60 -10.28 4.75
CA ALA A 326 9.19 -8.95 4.32
C ALA A 326 10.06 -7.84 4.94
N ALA A 327 10.59 -8.08 6.13
CA ALA A 327 11.42 -7.14 6.87
C ALA A 327 12.92 -7.20 6.53
N ASP A 328 13.38 -8.27 5.89
CA ASP A 328 14.79 -8.44 5.53
C ASP A 328 15.08 -7.92 4.14
N ARG A 329 15.83 -6.82 4.05
CA ARG A 329 16.28 -6.27 2.76
C ARG A 329 17.14 -7.23 1.93
N LYS A 330 17.71 -8.28 2.55
CA LYS A 330 18.51 -9.29 1.87
C LYS A 330 17.68 -10.44 1.31
N SER A 331 16.41 -10.57 1.71
CA SER A 331 15.50 -11.61 1.22
C SER A 331 15.16 -11.45 -0.28
N ASN A 332 15.48 -10.29 -0.87
CA ASN A 332 15.10 -9.92 -2.23
C ASN A 332 13.57 -9.93 -2.45
N SER A 333 12.78 -9.76 -1.38
CA SER A 333 11.32 -9.74 -1.46
C SER A 333 10.81 -8.46 -2.11
N GLY A 334 9.84 -8.62 -3.01
CA GLY A 334 8.87 -7.60 -3.37
C GLY A 334 7.70 -7.64 -2.39
N LYS A 335 6.50 -8.00 -2.86
CA LYS A 335 5.35 -8.25 -1.99
C LYS A 335 5.39 -9.69 -1.46
N VAL A 336 5.21 -9.83 -0.16
CA VAL A 336 5.01 -11.11 0.53
C VAL A 336 3.52 -11.25 0.82
N LEU A 337 2.92 -12.37 0.39
CA LEU A 337 1.51 -12.67 0.64
C LEU A 337 1.35 -13.75 1.69
N LEU A 338 0.27 -13.66 2.45
CA LEU A 338 -0.26 -14.71 3.33
C LEU A 338 -1.52 -15.33 2.69
N ARG A 339 -1.57 -16.65 2.67
CA ARG A 339 -2.80 -17.40 2.44
C ARG A 339 -3.52 -17.51 3.78
N LEU A 340 -4.69 -16.84 3.92
CA LEU A 340 -5.35 -16.64 5.21
C LEU A 340 -6.35 -17.74 5.55
N GLY A 341 -6.98 -18.34 4.57
CA GLY A 341 -7.95 -19.41 4.70
C GLY A 341 -8.68 -19.66 3.37
N GLY A 342 -9.67 -20.57 3.40
CA GLY A 342 -10.44 -20.90 2.22
C GLY A 342 -9.79 -21.95 1.30
N GLU A 343 -10.62 -22.71 0.55
CA GLU A 343 -10.14 -23.47 -0.60
C GLU A 343 -9.84 -22.46 -1.71
N VAL A 344 -8.57 -22.14 -1.89
CA VAL A 344 -8.13 -21.27 -2.99
C VAL A 344 -8.23 -22.09 -4.27
N ASN A 345 -9.32 -21.93 -5.01
CA ASN A 345 -9.35 -22.34 -6.41
C ASN A 345 -8.47 -21.32 -7.18
N GLU A 346 -7.26 -21.76 -7.57
CA GLU A 346 -6.32 -20.99 -8.41
C GLU A 346 -6.89 -20.75 -9.82
#